data_dbadaad0bcc0e256fca908679eeb8a8c
#
_entry.id   dbadaad0bcc0e256fca908679eeb8a8c
#
_cell.length_a   1.000
_cell.length_b   1.000
_cell.length_c   1.000
_cell.angle_alpha   90.00
_cell.angle_beta   90.00
_cell.angle_gamma   90.00
#
_symmetry.space_group_name_H-M   'P 1'
#
loop_
_entity.id
_entity.type
_entity.pdbx_description
1 polymer ?
#
loop_
_entity_poly.entity_id
_entity_poly.type
_entity_poly.pdbx_seq_one_letter_code
_entity_poly.pdbx_strand_id
1 'polypeptide(L)'
;VTPEMLEAAKDAKKREIEVWRTEQEAQPFTFEWNGRTWNAGPDSLARLYPVVMAAKSDTARTTLAWGDADNQQVKLSMPELEELAAAMAQAQVDRNDEIYRRQREMKQELNSLEDLNSVRNFIVK
;
A
#
# COMPACT_ATOMS: atom_id res chain seq x y z
N VAL A 1 9.37 32.72 20.21
CA VAL A 1 8.84 31.35 20.07
C VAL A 1 8.22 30.91 21.39
N THR A 2 6.95 30.56 21.36
CA THR A 2 6.22 30.07 22.53
C THR A 2 6.02 28.57 22.44
N PRO A 3 5.79 27.88 23.58
CA PRO A 3 5.44 26.45 23.55
C PRO A 3 4.21 26.16 22.68
N GLU A 4 3.24 27.06 22.65
CA GLU A 4 2.03 26.92 21.84
C GLU A 4 2.35 26.98 20.34
N MET A 5 3.30 27.82 19.93
CA MET A 5 3.75 27.89 18.53
C MET A 5 4.43 26.60 18.10
N LEU A 6 5.26 26.04 18.97
CA LEU A 6 5.94 24.77 18.71
C LEU A 6 4.93 23.62 18.57
N GLU A 7 3.96 23.53 19.49
CA GLU A 7 2.92 22.50 19.43
C GLU A 7 2.05 22.63 18.18
N ALA A 8 1.68 23.88 17.80
CA ALA A 8 0.90 24.10 16.60
C ALA A 8 1.66 23.68 15.34
N ALA A 9 2.97 23.94 15.26
CA ALA A 9 3.81 23.52 14.15
C ALA A 9 3.92 21.99 14.08
N LYS A 10 4.09 21.32 15.24
CA LYS A 10 4.11 19.86 15.31
C LYS A 10 2.78 19.25 14.86
N ASP A 11 1.67 19.82 15.31
CA ASP A 11 0.33 19.35 14.91
C ASP A 11 0.12 19.50 13.39
N ALA A 12 0.59 20.59 12.80
CA ALA A 12 0.52 20.78 11.35
C ALA A 12 1.32 19.69 10.62
N LYS A 13 2.51 19.37 11.09
CA LYS A 13 3.35 18.30 10.51
C LYS A 13 2.72 16.92 10.70
N LYS A 14 2.09 16.66 11.83
CA LYS A 14 1.36 15.40 12.05
C LYS A 14 0.24 15.24 11.03
N ARG A 15 -0.46 16.31 10.68
CA ARG A 15 -1.48 16.27 9.62
C ARG A 15 -0.86 15.96 8.26
N GLU A 16 0.29 16.53 7.94
CA GLU A 16 1.03 16.20 6.72
C GLU A 16 1.42 14.72 6.68
N ILE A 17 1.84 14.16 7.81
CA ILE A 17 2.17 12.73 7.92
C ILE A 17 0.94 11.86 7.65
N GLU A 18 -0.24 12.24 8.17
CA GLU A 18 -1.49 11.51 7.91
C GLU A 18 -1.87 11.54 6.42
N VAL A 19 -1.71 12.69 5.77
CA VAL A 19 -1.95 12.83 4.33
C VAL A 19 -0.96 11.95 3.55
N TRP A 20 0.33 11.98 3.92
CA TRP A 20 1.36 11.14 3.32
C TRP A 20 1.00 9.66 3.42
N ARG A 21 0.56 9.19 4.60
CA ARG A 21 0.15 7.81 4.81
C ARG A 21 -0.99 7.42 3.87
N THR A 22 -2.03 8.23 3.80
CA THR A 22 -3.19 7.99 2.93
C THR A 22 -2.78 7.91 1.46
N GLU A 23 -1.90 8.81 1.02
CA GLU A 23 -1.38 8.80 -0.35
C GLU A 23 -0.56 7.55 -0.63
N GLN A 24 0.29 7.14 0.30
CA GLN A 24 1.10 5.93 0.15
C GLN A 24 0.25 4.66 0.08
N GLU A 25 -0.78 4.57 0.93
CA GLU A 25 -1.69 3.42 0.93
C GLU A 25 -2.44 3.27 -0.39
N ALA A 26 -2.71 4.38 -1.09
CA ALA A 26 -3.45 4.38 -2.35
C ALA A 26 -2.57 4.11 -3.58
N GLN A 27 -1.24 4.12 -3.44
CA GLN A 27 -0.33 3.97 -4.58
C GLN A 27 -0.36 2.57 -5.17
N PRO A 28 -0.36 2.45 -6.49
CA PRO A 28 -0.10 1.18 -7.15
C PRO A 28 1.37 0.79 -6.96
N PHE A 29 1.63 -0.50 -6.93
CA PHE A 29 2.99 -1.04 -6.88
C PHE A 29 3.02 -2.39 -7.57
N THR A 30 4.17 -3.03 -7.63
CA THR A 30 4.31 -4.34 -8.24
C THR A 30 4.90 -5.33 -7.24
N PHE A 31 4.68 -6.62 -7.50
CA PHE A 31 5.27 -7.70 -6.71
C PHE A 31 5.61 -8.87 -7.63
N GLU A 32 6.52 -9.70 -7.16
CA GLU A 32 6.93 -10.89 -7.89
C GLU A 32 6.15 -12.11 -7.40
N TRP A 33 5.63 -12.88 -8.34
CA TRP A 33 4.96 -14.15 -8.05
C TRP A 33 5.08 -15.06 -9.26
N ASN A 34 5.44 -16.30 -9.02
CA ASN A 34 5.51 -17.36 -10.03
C ASN A 34 6.35 -16.96 -11.26
N GLY A 35 7.50 -16.31 -11.00
CA GLY A 35 8.45 -15.93 -12.02
C GLY A 35 8.05 -14.73 -12.87
N ARG A 36 6.99 -14.01 -12.49
CA ARG A 36 6.49 -12.82 -13.19
C ARG A 36 6.30 -11.67 -12.24
N THR A 37 6.26 -10.46 -12.80
CA THR A 37 5.91 -9.24 -12.07
C THR A 37 4.42 -8.96 -12.29
N TRP A 38 3.71 -8.64 -11.20
CA TRP A 38 2.27 -8.39 -11.21
C TRP A 38 1.97 -7.02 -10.62
N ASN A 39 0.91 -6.40 -11.12
CA ASN A 39 0.42 -5.15 -10.53
C ASN A 39 -0.29 -5.44 -9.22
N ALA A 40 -0.07 -4.55 -8.26
CA ALA A 40 -0.69 -4.60 -6.94
C ALA A 40 -1.19 -3.20 -6.55
N GLY A 41 -1.72 -3.11 -5.35
CA GLY A 41 -2.33 -1.90 -4.82
C GLY A 41 -3.83 -2.08 -4.65
N PRO A 42 -4.50 -1.12 -3.98
CA PRO A 42 -5.93 -1.24 -3.70
C PRO A 42 -6.80 -1.46 -4.94
N ASP A 43 -6.51 -0.76 -6.02
CA ASP A 43 -7.28 -0.90 -7.27
C ASP A 43 -7.11 -2.27 -7.90
N SER A 44 -5.89 -2.80 -7.90
CA SER A 44 -5.61 -4.14 -8.43
C SER A 44 -6.32 -5.22 -7.61
N LEU A 45 -6.31 -5.10 -6.28
CA LEU A 45 -7.05 -6.01 -5.39
C LEU A 45 -8.56 -5.90 -5.64
N ALA A 46 -9.07 -4.68 -5.78
CA ALA A 46 -10.49 -4.44 -6.02
C ALA A 46 -10.96 -5.04 -7.35
N ARG A 47 -10.09 -5.16 -8.35
CA ARG A 47 -10.41 -5.80 -9.62
C ARG A 47 -10.29 -7.32 -9.55
N LEU A 48 -9.32 -7.84 -8.80
CA LEU A 48 -9.02 -9.28 -8.76
C LEU A 48 -10.02 -10.06 -7.91
N TYR A 49 -10.37 -9.57 -6.73
CA TYR A 49 -11.25 -10.31 -5.80
C TYR A 49 -12.62 -10.66 -6.39
N PRO A 50 -13.35 -9.75 -7.07
CA PRO A 50 -14.61 -10.13 -7.70
C PRO A 50 -14.45 -11.25 -8.74
N VAL A 51 -13.34 -11.24 -9.47
CA VAL A 51 -13.05 -12.27 -10.48
C VAL A 51 -12.85 -13.63 -9.80
N VAL A 52 -12.10 -13.68 -8.70
CA VAL A 52 -11.91 -14.90 -7.91
C VAL A 52 -13.25 -15.41 -7.38
N MET A 53 -14.06 -14.54 -6.81
CA MET A 53 -15.37 -14.92 -6.26
C MET A 53 -16.32 -15.44 -7.34
N ALA A 54 -16.37 -14.77 -8.49
CA ALA A 54 -17.19 -15.21 -9.62
C ALA A 54 -16.72 -16.55 -10.18
N ALA A 55 -15.41 -16.73 -10.31
CA ALA A 55 -14.83 -17.97 -10.82
C ALA A 55 -15.10 -19.17 -9.90
N LYS A 56 -15.10 -18.95 -8.57
CA LYS A 56 -15.43 -20.01 -7.60
C LYS A 56 -16.85 -20.55 -7.76
N SER A 57 -17.80 -19.71 -8.18
CA SER A 57 -19.20 -20.11 -8.35
C SER A 57 -19.47 -20.77 -9.71
N ASP A 58 -18.53 -20.68 -10.65
CA ASP A 58 -18.65 -21.25 -12.00
C ASP A 58 -17.86 -22.56 -12.06
N THR A 59 -18.55 -23.67 -11.83
CA THR A 59 -17.93 -25.01 -11.81
C THR A 59 -17.47 -25.48 -13.18
N ALA A 60 -17.93 -24.86 -14.26
CA ALA A 60 -17.52 -25.20 -15.62
C ALA A 60 -16.20 -24.54 -16.02
N ARG A 61 -15.79 -23.49 -15.32
CA ARG A 61 -14.57 -22.74 -15.65
C ARG A 61 -13.38 -23.37 -14.93
N THR A 62 -12.42 -23.86 -15.70
CA THR A 62 -11.21 -24.49 -15.16
C THR A 62 -9.99 -23.57 -15.20
N THR A 63 -9.97 -22.57 -16.09
CA THR A 63 -8.90 -21.61 -16.23
C THR A 63 -9.43 -20.21 -16.46
N LEU A 64 -8.64 -19.21 -16.10
CA LEU A 64 -8.92 -17.82 -16.33
C LEU A 64 -7.62 -17.12 -16.73
N ALA A 65 -7.70 -16.14 -17.63
CA ALA A 65 -6.54 -15.32 -17.98
C ALA A 65 -6.52 -14.06 -17.13
N TRP A 66 -5.34 -13.69 -16.63
CA TRP A 66 -5.11 -12.45 -15.91
C TRP A 66 -3.85 -11.76 -16.44
N GLY A 67 -3.88 -10.45 -16.58
CA GLY A 67 -2.74 -9.69 -17.09
C GLY A 67 -1.67 -9.47 -16.02
N ASP A 68 -0.41 -9.70 -16.38
CA ASP A 68 0.72 -9.35 -15.54
C ASP A 68 1.10 -7.86 -15.70
N ALA A 69 2.17 -7.41 -15.02
CA ALA A 69 2.60 -6.01 -15.08
C ALA A 69 3.11 -5.60 -16.47
N ASP A 70 3.53 -6.56 -17.29
CA ASP A 70 3.97 -6.33 -18.67
C ASP A 70 2.83 -6.48 -19.67
N ASN A 71 1.59 -6.50 -19.17
CA ASN A 71 0.37 -6.61 -19.97
C ASN A 71 0.27 -7.93 -20.78
N GLN A 72 0.93 -8.99 -20.28
CA GLN A 72 0.83 -10.32 -20.86
C GLN A 72 -0.33 -11.08 -20.21
N GLN A 73 -1.18 -11.69 -21.02
CA GLN A 73 -2.29 -12.51 -20.52
C GLN A 73 -1.76 -13.88 -20.11
N VAL A 74 -1.92 -14.21 -18.83
CA VAL A 74 -1.44 -15.46 -18.25
C VAL A 74 -2.64 -16.32 -17.90
N LYS A 75 -2.68 -17.54 -18.42
CA LYS A 75 -3.73 -18.49 -18.06
C LYS A 75 -3.43 -19.10 -16.70
N LEU A 76 -4.40 -19.00 -15.80
CA LEU A 76 -4.29 -19.49 -14.43
C LEU A 76 -5.41 -20.49 -14.14
N SER A 77 -5.07 -21.58 -13.47
CA SER A 77 -6.07 -22.49 -12.90
C SER A 77 -6.74 -21.81 -11.69
N MET A 78 -7.83 -22.36 -11.20
CA MET A 78 -8.48 -21.82 -10.00
C MET A 78 -7.55 -21.80 -8.80
N PRO A 79 -6.82 -22.88 -8.46
CA PRO A 79 -5.85 -22.80 -7.37
C PRO A 79 -4.79 -21.72 -7.57
N GLU A 80 -4.28 -21.55 -8.80
CA GLU A 80 -3.29 -20.53 -9.11
C GLU A 80 -3.86 -19.12 -8.97
N LEU A 81 -5.11 -18.90 -9.40
CA LEU A 81 -5.78 -17.63 -9.26
C LEU A 81 -5.97 -17.25 -7.78
N GLU A 82 -6.35 -18.23 -6.96
CA GLU A 82 -6.49 -18.04 -5.51
C GLU A 82 -5.13 -17.75 -4.85
N GLU A 83 -4.08 -18.43 -5.29
CA GLU A 83 -2.71 -18.16 -4.82
C GLU A 83 -2.23 -16.76 -5.20
N LEU A 84 -2.52 -16.33 -6.44
CA LEU A 84 -2.19 -14.97 -6.89
C LEU A 84 -2.91 -13.93 -6.03
N ALA A 85 -4.20 -14.13 -5.78
CA ALA A 85 -4.98 -13.22 -4.94
C ALA A 85 -4.42 -13.15 -3.52
N ALA A 86 -4.05 -14.28 -2.94
CA ALA A 86 -3.45 -14.36 -1.61
C ALA A 86 -2.08 -13.66 -1.58
N ALA A 87 -1.26 -13.87 -2.61
CA ALA A 87 0.05 -13.25 -2.72
C ALA A 87 -0.06 -11.72 -2.88
N MET A 88 -1.03 -11.26 -3.67
CA MET A 88 -1.29 -9.83 -3.86
C MET A 88 -1.78 -9.19 -2.56
N ALA A 89 -2.67 -9.85 -1.84
CA ALA A 89 -3.14 -9.39 -0.53
C ALA A 89 -1.99 -9.32 0.48
N GLN A 90 -1.12 -10.33 0.51
CA GLN A 90 0.03 -10.34 1.41
C GLN A 90 1.00 -9.21 1.06
N ALA A 91 1.24 -8.96 -0.22
CA ALA A 91 2.09 -7.86 -0.66
C ALA A 91 1.53 -6.50 -0.19
N GLN A 92 0.20 -6.34 -0.21
CA GLN A 92 -0.46 -5.14 0.29
C GLN A 92 -0.28 -4.98 1.80
N VAL A 93 -0.45 -6.06 2.55
CA VAL A 93 -0.25 -6.05 4.01
C VAL A 93 1.19 -5.66 4.35
N ASP A 94 2.16 -6.27 3.67
CA ASP A 94 3.57 -5.98 3.89
C ASP A 94 3.90 -4.52 3.60
N ARG A 95 3.36 -3.98 2.51
CA ARG A 95 3.55 -2.57 2.15
C ARG A 95 2.92 -1.64 3.18
N ASN A 96 1.72 -1.95 3.63
CA ASN A 96 1.04 -1.15 4.64
C ASN A 96 1.81 -1.16 5.98
N ASP A 97 2.39 -2.30 6.34
CA ASP A 97 3.24 -2.41 7.55
C ASP A 97 4.46 -1.49 7.46
N GLU A 98 5.10 -1.40 6.28
CA GLU A 98 6.22 -0.49 6.05
C GLU A 98 5.78 0.97 6.15
N ILE A 99 4.63 1.31 5.57
CA ILE A 99 4.05 2.66 5.62
C ILE A 99 3.80 3.07 7.08
N TYR A 100 3.17 2.19 7.87
CA TYR A 100 2.86 2.44 9.28
C TYR A 100 4.11 2.56 10.12
N ARG A 101 5.13 1.74 9.85
CA ARG A 101 6.43 1.84 10.52
C ARG A 101 7.04 3.21 10.26
N ARG A 102 7.07 3.65 8.99
CA ARG A 102 7.62 4.96 8.62
C ARG A 102 6.81 6.10 9.26
N GLN A 103 5.50 5.97 9.31
CA GLN A 103 4.63 6.92 10.00
C GLN A 103 5.01 7.08 11.47
N ARG A 104 5.20 5.95 12.17
CA ARG A 104 5.62 5.98 13.59
C ARG A 104 6.99 6.62 13.76
N GLU A 105 7.96 6.28 12.90
CA GLU A 105 9.29 6.87 12.91
C GLU A 105 9.24 8.38 12.76
N MET A 106 8.48 8.87 11.79
CA MET A 106 8.33 10.31 11.55
C MET A 106 7.69 11.02 12.74
N LYS A 107 6.67 10.44 13.34
CA LYS A 107 6.01 11.01 14.52
C LYS A 107 6.97 11.05 15.72
N GLN A 108 7.79 10.03 15.92
CA GLN A 108 8.79 9.99 16.99
C GLN A 108 9.88 11.04 16.76
N GLU A 109 10.42 11.13 15.54
CA GLU A 109 11.42 12.14 15.18
C GLU A 109 10.87 13.56 15.41
N LEU A 110 9.64 13.80 14.95
CA LEU A 110 8.97 15.08 15.10
C LEU A 110 8.79 15.46 16.58
N ASN A 111 8.34 14.51 17.39
CA ASN A 111 8.12 14.75 18.83
C ASN A 111 9.41 15.06 19.59
N SER A 112 10.55 14.58 19.09
CA SER A 112 11.86 14.83 19.72
C SER A 112 12.43 16.20 19.40
N LEU A 113 11.89 16.92 18.43
CA LEU A 113 12.37 18.23 18.03
C LEU A 113 11.90 19.30 19.01
N GLU A 114 12.82 20.15 19.44
CA GLU A 114 12.55 21.20 20.43
C GLU A 114 12.61 22.60 19.82
N ASP A 115 13.07 22.71 18.57
CA ASP A 115 13.27 23.96 17.85
C ASP A 115 12.22 24.13 16.76
N LEU A 116 11.59 25.31 16.72
CA LEU A 116 10.54 25.62 15.75
C LEU A 116 11.03 25.50 14.31
N ASN A 117 12.24 25.97 14.01
CA ASN A 117 12.80 25.87 12.66
C ASN A 117 13.02 24.42 12.24
N SER A 118 13.47 23.56 13.15
CA SER A 118 13.64 22.12 12.89
C SER A 118 12.31 21.46 12.57
N VAL A 119 11.25 21.83 13.29
CA VAL A 119 9.91 21.32 13.02
C VAL A 119 9.42 21.77 11.64
N ARG A 120 9.56 23.06 11.32
CA ARG A 120 9.14 23.60 10.04
C ARG A 120 9.90 23.02 8.86
N ASN A 121 11.17 22.67 9.06
CA ASN A 121 12.05 22.10 8.04
C ASN A 121 11.95 20.57 7.97
N PHE A 122 11.18 19.95 8.84
CA PHE A 122 10.98 18.51 8.84
C PHE A 122 10.30 18.07 7.53
N ILE A 123 10.93 17.12 6.83
CA ILE A 123 10.43 16.64 5.54
C ILE A 123 9.67 15.34 5.74
N VAL A 124 8.42 15.33 5.29
CA VAL A 124 7.53 14.16 5.32
C VAL A 124 7.75 13.33 4.05
N LYS A 125 8.39 12.17 4.21
CA LYS A 125 8.65 11.27 3.07
C LYS A 125 8.93 9.82 3.51
#